data_e343b872a133fac449e7d49651096fa7
#
_entry.id   e343b872a133fac449e7d49651096fa7
#
_cell.length_a   1.000
_cell.length_b   1.000
_cell.length_c   1.000
_cell.angle_alpha   90.00
_cell.angle_beta   90.00
_cell.angle_gamma   90.00
#
_symmetry.space_group_name_H-M   'P 1'
#
loop_
_entity.id
_entity.type
_entity.pdbx_description
1 polymer ?
#
loop_
_entity_poly.entity_id
_entity_poly.type
_entity_poly.pdbx_seq_one_letter_code
_entity_poly.pdbx_strand_id
1 'polypeptide(L)' 'MGFASQRVVLVDDLLATGGTMEATVKLVNQLGGEIAGLAFAVELDFLKGRDRFKEFDVFSLLHYNE' A
#
# COMPACT_ATOMS: atom_id res chain seq x y z
N MET A 1 -13.97 12.22 -12.26
CA MET A 1 -12.77 11.46 -12.66
C MET A 1 -12.74 10.14 -11.95
N GLY A 2 -12.47 9.08 -12.65
CA GLY A 2 -12.36 7.76 -12.06
C GLY A 2 -11.11 7.05 -12.52
N PHE A 3 -10.84 5.91 -11.88
CA PHE A 3 -9.72 5.06 -12.23
C PHE A 3 -10.19 3.76 -12.90
N ALA A 4 -11.43 3.76 -13.38
CA ALA A 4 -11.99 2.56 -14.00
C ALA A 4 -11.07 2.07 -15.12
N SER A 5 -10.77 0.80 -15.11
CA SER A 5 -9.90 0.14 -16.10
C SER A 5 -8.42 0.54 -16.00
N GLN A 6 -8.05 1.38 -15.03
CA GLN A 6 -6.65 1.72 -14.82
C GLN A 6 -6.06 0.89 -13.69
N ARG A 7 -4.84 0.43 -13.92
CA ARG A 7 -4.07 -0.25 -12.88
C ARG A 7 -3.06 0.72 -12.34
N VAL A 8 -3.01 0.84 -11.02
CA VAL A 8 -2.16 1.82 -10.34
C VAL A 8 -1.27 1.14 -9.31
N VAL A 9 -0.10 1.71 -9.08
CA VAL A 9 0.76 1.36 -7.97
C VAL A 9 0.70 2.52 -6.99
N LEU A 10 0.39 2.21 -5.74
CA LEU A 10 0.35 3.23 -4.69
C LEU A 10 1.71 3.30 -4.02
N VAL A 11 2.27 4.49 -3.94
CA VAL A 11 3.62 4.72 -3.42
C VAL A 11 3.55 5.65 -2.23
N ASP A 12 4.24 5.29 -1.16
CA ASP A 12 4.36 6.15 0.01
C ASP A 12 5.78 6.02 0.57
N ASP A 13 6.13 6.89 1.51
CA ASP A 13 7.47 6.88 2.08
C ASP A 13 7.61 5.84 3.19
N LEU A 14 6.59 5.61 4.01
CA LEU A 14 6.72 4.79 5.20
C LEU A 14 5.55 3.82 5.35
N LEU A 15 5.87 2.54 5.52
CA LEU A 15 4.89 1.54 5.94
C LEU A 15 5.12 1.22 7.42
N ALA A 16 4.26 1.75 8.28
CA ALA A 16 4.27 1.48 9.71
C ALA A 16 3.17 0.46 10.03
N THR A 17 2.05 0.90 10.60
CA THR A 17 0.92 0.00 10.88
C THR A 17 0.08 -0.29 9.65
N GLY A 18 0.19 0.53 8.61
CA GLY A 18 -0.56 0.37 7.38
C GLY A 18 -1.90 1.07 7.35
N GLY A 19 -2.28 1.78 8.44
CA GLY A 19 -3.60 2.41 8.51
C GLY A 19 -3.82 3.47 7.45
N THR A 20 -2.82 4.31 7.19
CA THR A 20 -2.93 5.37 6.19
C THR A 20 -3.08 4.79 4.78
N MET A 21 -2.23 3.82 4.45
CA MET A 21 -2.31 3.17 3.14
C MET A 21 -3.61 2.40 2.97
N GLU A 22 -4.12 1.79 4.04
CA GLU A 22 -5.40 1.08 3.99
C GLU A 22 -6.53 2.03 3.60
N ALA A 23 -6.54 3.24 4.15
CA ALA A 23 -7.55 4.25 3.78
C ALA A 23 -7.42 4.64 2.31
N THR A 24 -6.19 4.78 1.81
CA THR A 24 -5.94 5.10 0.41
C THR A 24 -6.41 3.96 -0.51
N VAL A 25 -6.15 2.72 -0.14
CA VAL A 25 -6.61 1.55 -0.89
C VAL A 25 -8.13 1.56 -1.00
N LYS A 26 -8.82 1.83 0.09
CA LYS A 26 -10.29 1.89 0.08
C LYS A 26 -10.80 2.98 -0.84
N LEU A 27 -10.15 4.15 -0.81
CA LEU A 27 -10.55 5.27 -1.65
C LEU A 27 -10.38 4.92 -3.13
N VAL A 28 -9.24 4.35 -3.51
CA VAL A 28 -8.98 3.98 -4.90
C VAL A 28 -10.01 2.95 -5.38
N ASN A 29 -10.34 1.96 -4.53
CA ASN A 29 -11.34 0.96 -4.87
C ASN A 29 -12.71 1.61 -5.09
N GLN A 30 -13.07 2.59 -4.27
CA GLN A 30 -14.33 3.29 -4.41
C GLN A 30 -14.41 4.10 -5.70
N LEU A 31 -13.28 4.57 -6.19
CA LEU A 31 -13.19 5.32 -7.43
C LEU A 31 -13.09 4.43 -8.67
N GLY A 32 -13.12 3.12 -8.49
CA GLY A 32 -13.08 2.18 -9.60
C GLY A 32 -11.68 1.83 -10.09
N GLY A 33 -10.64 2.20 -9.35
CA GLY A 33 -9.28 1.87 -9.69
C GLY A 33 -8.93 0.43 -9.37
N GLU A 34 -7.94 -0.09 -10.08
CA GLU A 34 -7.39 -1.41 -9.80
C GLU A 34 -5.97 -1.24 -9.27
N ILE A 35 -5.69 -1.81 -8.09
CA ILE A 35 -4.40 -1.66 -7.45
C ILE A 35 -3.50 -2.81 -7.88
N ALA A 36 -2.42 -2.47 -8.59
CA ALA A 36 -1.45 -3.45 -9.07
C ALA A 36 -0.43 -3.80 -7.99
N GLY A 37 -0.15 -2.88 -7.07
CA GLY A 37 0.80 -3.13 -6.00
C GLY A 37 0.98 -1.93 -5.11
N LEU A 38 1.74 -2.12 -4.04
CA LEU A 38 2.06 -1.08 -3.07
C LEU A 38 3.57 -0.98 -2.94
N ALA A 39 4.10 0.23 -2.88
CA ALA A 39 5.55 0.45 -2.77
C ALA A 39 5.85 1.48 -1.69
N PHE A 40 6.85 1.19 -0.89
CA PHE A 40 7.28 2.05 0.21
C PHE A 40 8.79 2.23 0.19
N ALA A 41 9.25 3.40 0.60
CA ALA A 41 10.70 3.61 0.77
C ALA A 41 11.20 2.85 1.99
N VAL A 42 10.47 2.89 3.09
CA VAL A 42 10.86 2.25 4.35
C VAL A 42 9.69 1.47 4.93
N GLU A 43 9.97 0.26 5.36
CA GLU A 43 8.97 -0.56 6.06
C GLU A 43 9.45 -0.85 7.48
N LEU A 44 8.58 -0.60 8.47
CA LEU A 44 8.83 -0.94 9.87
C LEU A 44 8.25 -2.34 10.12
N ASP A 45 9.08 -3.37 9.91
CA ASP A 45 8.64 -4.77 9.92
C ASP A 45 8.01 -5.16 11.26
N PHE A 46 8.52 -4.59 12.36
CA PHE A 46 8.02 -4.95 13.68
C PHE A 46 6.58 -4.50 13.95
N LEU A 47 6.05 -3.58 13.14
CA LEU A 47 4.66 -3.15 13.26
C LEU A 47 3.72 -3.96 12.38
N LYS A 48 4.26 -4.79 11.51
CA LYS A 48 3.52 -5.75 10.68
C LYS A 48 2.42 -5.09 9.84
N GLY A 49 2.67 -3.87 9.37
CA GLY A 49 1.72 -3.17 8.50
C GLY A 49 1.41 -3.94 7.22
N ARG A 50 2.40 -4.70 6.72
CA ARG A 50 2.24 -5.51 5.52
C ARG A 50 1.10 -6.53 5.65
N ASP A 51 0.78 -6.98 6.85
CA ASP A 51 -0.28 -7.97 7.06
C ASP A 51 -1.66 -7.45 6.67
N ARG A 52 -1.84 -6.14 6.57
CA ARG A 52 -3.10 -5.55 6.09
C ARG A 52 -3.29 -5.70 4.59
N PHE A 53 -2.23 -6.07 3.85
CA PHE A 53 -2.21 -6.00 2.39
C PHE A 53 -1.82 -7.34 1.77
N LYS A 54 -2.28 -8.44 2.34
CA LYS A 54 -1.86 -9.78 1.89
C LYS A 54 -2.30 -10.10 0.48
N GLU A 55 -3.35 -9.43 -0.02
CA GLU A 55 -3.84 -9.66 -1.38
C GLU A 55 -3.08 -8.85 -2.42
N PHE A 56 -2.14 -8.00 -2.00
CA PHE A 56 -1.37 -7.16 -2.92
C PHE A 56 0.10 -7.51 -2.88
N ASP A 57 0.81 -7.20 -3.96
CA ASP A 57 2.26 -7.21 -3.96
C ASP A 57 2.76 -5.97 -3.23
N VAL A 58 3.54 -6.16 -2.19
CA VAL A 58 4.09 -5.06 -1.40
C VAL A 58 5.59 -5.05 -1.54
N PHE A 59 6.14 -3.93 -2.00
CA PHE A 59 7.57 -3.74 -2.20
C PHE A 59 8.09 -2.64 -1.29
N SER A 60 9.21 -2.86 -0.63
CA SER A 60 9.86 -1.86 0.21
C SER A 60 11.36 -1.86 -0.05
N LEU A 61 11.93 -0.66 -0.15
CA LEU A 61 13.37 -0.52 -0.40
C LEU A 61 14.20 -0.84 0.82
N LEU A 62 13.76 -0.42 1.98
CA LEU A 62 14.46 -0.61 3.25
C LEU A 62 13.51 -1.18 4.27
N HIS A 63 14.03 -2.04 5.15
CA HIS A 63 13.28 -2.65 6.23
C HIS A 63 13.96 -2.37 7.57
N TYR A 64 13.16 -1.99 8.55
CA TYR A 64 13.60 -1.89 9.94
C TYR A 64 12.87 -2.93 10.76
N ASN A 65 13.62 -3.72 11.55
CA ASN A 65 13.04 -4.82 12.31
C ASN A 65 12.72 -4.46 13.75
N GLU A 66 13.04 -3.25 14.18
CA GLU A 66 12.72 -2.82 15.54
C GLU A 66 12.64 -1.30 15.65
#